data_5e0ebda9f81b5a050f01d2da586e8c0a
#
_entry.id   5e0ebda9f81b5a050f01d2da586e8c0a
#
_cell.length_a   1.000
_cell.length_b   1.000
_cell.length_c   1.000
_cell.angle_alpha   90.00
_cell.angle_beta   90.00
_cell.angle_gamma   90.00
#
_symmetry.space_group_name_H-M   'P 1'
#
loop_
_entity.id
_entity.type
_entity.pdbx_description
1 polymer ?
#
loop_
_entity_poly.entity_id
_entity_poly.type
_entity_poly.pdbx_seq_one_letter_code
_entity_poly.pdbx_strand_id
1 'polypeptide(L)'
;LFVFLQVEFPAFISMSGVTTRSKSSAKSNNADSNVNDVFQNGFHGYKEGYETLEKTGISKSCRSILNKFVFPLSLVLLTPQIVILFWYTNAKCNGSYVQLLNEFREKSVLMTLVGVWSNISIINSFTVSVVFGYFAWALFWMKVLPGKTVYGPITPKGNVPVYTDNGFLHYWVTMAGFVVLTVVLKMFGMTPTVVYDRFGELIAFMNVFALVFVFLLYLKGMYFPSSTDCGTSGSGFIFDYYWGTELYPRVFGVDIKVFTNCRFGMTIWPLLVCIYALKSYELYGFVDSMFVTTILQLAYITKFFKWEAGYMQTIDIILDRAGYYICWGCLCWLPELYPIVSQYLVSHPIHLGNFWASIILGLGLVSILVNYLADLQRQVVRNANGQCLVWGRKPHIIRAKYLIEGGEEKESILLASGWWGLSRHFHYIPEIMLSFFWTAPTLFENLLPYSYVLVLVVLLTHRSYRDEHKCSKKYGKYWQEYCTKVRHRIIPFLF
;
A
#
# COMPACT_ATOMS: atom_id res chain seq x y z
N LEU A 1 -5.36 -11.41 12.16
CA LEU A 1 -4.33 -10.36 12.05
C LEU A 1 -3.06 -10.92 11.39
N PHE A 2 -2.52 -12.05 11.87
CA PHE A 2 -1.34 -12.72 11.26
C PHE A 2 -1.54 -13.06 9.78
N VAL A 3 -2.77 -13.36 9.38
CA VAL A 3 -3.16 -13.69 8.01
C VAL A 3 -3.12 -12.43 7.10
N PHE A 4 -3.47 -11.27 7.64
CA PHE A 4 -3.37 -9.97 6.93
C PHE A 4 -1.93 -9.52 6.65
N LEU A 5 -0.97 -10.01 7.43
CA LEU A 5 0.42 -9.57 7.36
C LEU A 5 1.20 -10.08 6.16
N GLN A 6 0.67 -11.02 5.44
CA GLN A 6 1.24 -11.42 4.14
C GLN A 6 0.81 -10.49 3.00
N VAL A 7 -0.15 -9.59 3.23
CA VAL A 7 -0.53 -8.54 2.28
C VAL A 7 0.50 -7.43 2.37
N GLU A 8 1.36 -7.31 1.36
CA GLU A 8 2.29 -6.19 1.22
C GLU A 8 1.52 -4.95 0.79
N PHE A 9 1.04 -4.15 1.76
CA PHE A 9 0.65 -2.79 1.44
C PHE A 9 1.89 -1.96 1.11
N PRO A 10 1.81 -1.02 0.15
CA PRO A 10 2.96 -0.23 -0.26
C PRO A 10 3.46 0.62 0.89
N ALA A 11 4.40 0.09 1.67
CA ALA A 11 5.24 0.94 2.47
C ALA A 11 6.28 1.55 1.53
N PHE A 12 6.35 2.87 1.54
CA PHE A 12 7.27 3.67 0.76
C PHE A 12 8.71 3.24 0.92
N ILE A 13 9.22 2.39 0.04
CA ILE A 13 10.62 2.07 0.00
C ILE A 13 11.13 2.27 -1.40
N SER A 14 11.88 3.34 -1.52
CA SER A 14 12.67 3.71 -2.65
C SER A 14 13.50 2.54 -3.17
N MET A 15 13.29 2.18 -4.40
CA MET A 15 14.25 1.39 -5.14
C MET A 15 15.06 2.28 -6.09
N SER A 16 16.35 1.99 -6.12
CA SER A 16 17.33 2.69 -6.91
C SER A 16 17.06 2.57 -8.41
N GLY A 17 16.88 3.70 -9.08
CA GLY A 17 17.05 3.78 -10.52
C GLY A 17 18.52 3.59 -10.90
N VAL A 18 18.81 2.58 -11.67
CA VAL A 18 20.07 2.51 -12.43
C VAL A 18 19.72 2.80 -13.88
N THR A 19 20.03 4.03 -14.29
CA THR A 19 20.10 4.37 -15.71
C THR A 19 21.47 3.92 -16.22
N THR A 20 21.51 2.84 -16.96
CA THR A 20 22.65 2.54 -17.83
C THR A 20 22.14 2.26 -19.23
N ARG A 21 22.52 3.14 -20.12
CA ARG A 21 22.42 3.00 -21.56
C ARG A 21 23.52 2.02 -21.99
N SER A 22 23.17 0.82 -22.42
CA SER A 22 24.08 0.01 -23.25
C SER A 22 23.29 -0.58 -24.41
N LYS A 23 23.76 -0.24 -25.62
CA LYS A 23 23.42 -0.94 -26.84
C LYS A 23 24.20 -2.25 -26.83
N SER A 24 23.52 -3.37 -26.98
CA SER A 24 24.19 -4.59 -27.48
C SER A 24 23.22 -5.37 -28.36
N SER A 25 23.78 -5.80 -29.47
CA SER A 25 23.21 -6.54 -30.58
C SER A 25 22.75 -7.94 -30.15
N ALA A 26 21.66 -8.39 -30.75
CA ALA A 26 21.11 -9.71 -30.65
C ALA A 26 22.07 -10.78 -31.18
N LYS A 27 22.21 -11.89 -30.43
CA LYS A 27 22.48 -13.24 -31.01
C LYS A 27 21.51 -14.21 -30.33
N SER A 28 20.67 -14.81 -31.16
CA SER A 28 19.81 -15.94 -30.84
C SER A 28 20.65 -17.20 -30.69
N ASN A 29 20.36 -18.01 -29.63
CA ASN A 29 20.25 -19.45 -29.74
C ASN A 29 20.03 -20.13 -28.37
N ASN A 30 19.06 -21.03 -28.33
CA ASN A 30 18.82 -22.10 -27.34
C ASN A 30 18.50 -21.69 -25.88
N ALA A 31 17.21 -21.54 -25.57
CA ALA A 31 16.73 -21.28 -24.20
C ALA A 31 15.38 -21.91 -23.83
N ASP A 32 15.00 -23.06 -24.41
CA ASP A 32 13.68 -23.64 -24.10
C ASP A 32 13.63 -24.55 -22.86
N SER A 33 14.75 -24.89 -22.24
CA SER A 33 14.78 -25.76 -21.05
C SER A 33 14.81 -25.03 -19.71
N ASN A 34 15.07 -23.69 -19.66
CA ASN A 34 15.22 -22.95 -18.42
C ASN A 34 13.99 -22.09 -18.04
N VAL A 35 12.96 -22.03 -18.87
CA VAL A 35 11.81 -21.14 -18.65
C VAL A 35 10.93 -21.59 -17.47
N ASN A 36 10.83 -22.91 -17.23
CA ASN A 36 10.08 -23.44 -16.09
C ASN A 36 10.76 -23.19 -14.74
N ASP A 37 12.09 -23.13 -14.69
CA ASP A 37 12.85 -22.85 -13.47
C ASP A 37 12.78 -21.38 -13.07
N VAL A 38 12.73 -20.46 -14.04
CA VAL A 38 12.59 -19.02 -13.79
C VAL A 38 11.18 -18.67 -13.26
N PHE A 39 10.13 -19.37 -13.72
CA PHE A 39 8.79 -19.26 -13.14
C PHE A 39 8.73 -19.75 -11.69
N GLN A 40 9.47 -20.80 -11.37
CA GLN A 40 9.60 -21.26 -10.00
C GLN A 40 10.37 -20.26 -9.11
N ASN A 41 11.32 -19.52 -9.65
CA ASN A 41 12.18 -18.60 -8.89
C ASN A 41 11.50 -17.25 -8.54
N GLY A 42 10.56 -16.73 -9.37
CA GLY A 42 9.65 -15.63 -8.94
C GLY A 42 8.76 -16.05 -7.76
N PHE A 43 8.44 -17.35 -7.68
CA PHE A 43 7.79 -18.01 -6.55
C PHE A 43 8.76 -18.32 -5.38
N HIS A 44 10.08 -18.31 -5.58
CA HIS A 44 11.04 -18.59 -4.51
C HIS A 44 11.01 -17.55 -3.39
N GLY A 45 10.75 -16.29 -3.68
CA GLY A 45 10.52 -15.28 -2.64
C GLY A 45 9.34 -15.62 -1.71
N TYR A 46 8.35 -16.33 -2.24
CA TYR A 46 7.22 -16.88 -1.47
C TYR A 46 7.58 -18.20 -0.79
N LYS A 47 8.38 -19.07 -1.41
CA LYS A 47 8.85 -20.33 -0.76
C LYS A 47 9.64 -20.05 0.52
N GLU A 48 10.35 -18.97 0.59
CA GLU A 48 11.35 -18.70 1.63
C GLU A 48 10.79 -18.05 2.91
N GLY A 49 9.68 -17.32 2.83
CA GLY A 49 8.91 -16.95 4.04
C GLY A 49 8.38 -18.18 4.79
N TYR A 50 8.44 -19.35 4.18
CA TYR A 50 7.93 -20.63 4.69
C TYR A 50 8.99 -21.56 5.28
N GLU A 51 10.27 -21.35 5.04
CA GLU A 51 11.34 -22.17 5.66
C GLU A 51 11.41 -22.00 7.19
N THR A 52 10.94 -20.85 7.72
CA THR A 52 10.79 -20.68 9.18
C THR A 52 9.71 -21.58 9.79
N LEU A 53 8.79 -22.10 8.99
CA LEU A 53 7.78 -23.07 9.41
C LEU A 53 8.28 -24.53 9.35
N GLU A 54 9.48 -24.80 8.87
CA GLU A 54 10.05 -26.17 8.85
C GLU A 54 10.21 -26.79 10.23
N LYS A 55 10.22 -25.96 11.28
CA LYS A 55 10.26 -26.43 12.69
C LYS A 55 8.91 -26.93 13.24
N THR A 56 7.80 -26.82 12.48
CA THR A 56 6.44 -27.13 13.02
C THR A 56 5.96 -28.57 12.76
N GLY A 57 6.76 -29.45 12.16
CA GLY A 57 6.39 -30.86 11.95
C GLY A 57 5.23 -31.14 10.96
N ILE A 58 4.72 -30.12 10.27
CA ILE A 58 3.63 -30.24 9.29
C ILE A 58 4.18 -30.85 8.00
N SER A 59 3.51 -31.89 7.45
CA SER A 59 3.93 -32.54 6.20
C SER A 59 3.98 -31.55 5.03
N LYS A 60 4.90 -31.74 4.08
CA LYS A 60 5.05 -30.89 2.89
C LYS A 60 3.74 -30.76 2.08
N SER A 61 2.95 -31.83 2.01
CA SER A 61 1.66 -31.85 1.30
C SER A 61 0.62 -30.98 2.02
N CYS A 62 0.48 -31.13 3.33
CA CYS A 62 -0.45 -30.33 4.13
C CYS A 62 -0.10 -28.84 4.07
N ARG A 63 1.19 -28.50 4.14
CA ARG A 63 1.68 -27.13 3.99
C ARG A 63 1.36 -26.54 2.61
N SER A 64 1.50 -27.36 1.55
CA SER A 64 1.16 -26.91 0.19
C SER A 64 -0.33 -26.57 0.06
N ILE A 65 -1.22 -27.41 0.61
CA ILE A 65 -2.67 -27.16 0.64
C ILE A 65 -2.99 -25.90 1.44
N LEU A 66 -2.40 -25.78 2.62
CA LEU A 66 -2.61 -24.60 3.48
C LEU A 66 -2.28 -23.30 2.75
N ASN A 67 -1.11 -23.23 2.11
CA ASN A 67 -0.60 -22.01 1.49
C ASN A 67 -1.25 -21.69 0.13
N LYS A 68 -1.61 -22.71 -0.64
CA LYS A 68 -2.10 -22.53 -2.01
C LYS A 68 -3.61 -22.48 -2.12
N PHE A 69 -4.31 -22.96 -1.11
CA PHE A 69 -5.77 -23.03 -1.11
C PHE A 69 -6.39 -22.38 0.13
N VAL A 70 -6.11 -22.90 1.33
CA VAL A 70 -6.80 -22.47 2.56
C VAL A 70 -6.53 -21.01 2.87
N PHE A 71 -5.28 -20.60 2.82
CA PHE A 71 -4.87 -19.24 3.14
C PHE A 71 -5.43 -18.19 2.14
N PRO A 72 -5.25 -18.32 0.81
CA PRO A 72 -5.87 -17.40 -0.14
C PRO A 72 -7.39 -17.35 -0.02
N LEU A 73 -8.05 -18.51 0.13
CA LEU A 73 -9.49 -18.58 0.28
C LEU A 73 -9.96 -17.85 1.55
N SER A 74 -9.27 -18.07 2.69
CA SER A 74 -9.62 -17.39 3.93
C SER A 74 -9.49 -15.86 3.81
N LEU A 75 -8.47 -15.36 3.12
CA LEU A 75 -8.34 -13.93 2.86
C LEU A 75 -9.49 -13.41 2.00
N VAL A 76 -9.79 -14.05 0.88
CA VAL A 76 -10.87 -13.62 -0.01
C VAL A 76 -12.23 -13.60 0.70
N LEU A 77 -12.48 -14.52 1.63
CA LEU A 77 -13.75 -14.60 2.37
C LEU A 77 -13.80 -13.65 3.58
N LEU A 78 -12.71 -13.49 4.33
CA LEU A 78 -12.74 -12.77 5.59
C LEU A 78 -12.46 -11.27 5.46
N THR A 79 -11.62 -10.85 4.50
CA THR A 79 -11.24 -9.44 4.43
C THR A 79 -12.38 -8.51 4.06
N PRO A 80 -13.35 -8.87 3.17
CA PRO A 80 -14.55 -8.07 2.94
C PRO A 80 -15.38 -7.88 4.21
N GLN A 81 -15.48 -8.92 5.05
CA GLN A 81 -16.22 -8.85 6.32
C GLN A 81 -15.54 -7.90 7.30
N ILE A 82 -14.19 -7.95 7.38
CA ILE A 82 -13.43 -7.09 8.29
C ILE A 82 -13.56 -5.62 7.90
N VAL A 83 -13.50 -5.30 6.62
CA VAL A 83 -13.69 -3.92 6.12
C VAL A 83 -15.08 -3.39 6.50
N ILE A 84 -16.12 -4.19 6.27
CA ILE A 84 -17.49 -3.81 6.67
C ILE A 84 -17.62 -3.67 8.19
N LEU A 85 -16.95 -4.53 8.96
CA LEU A 85 -16.98 -4.45 10.42
C LEU A 85 -16.23 -3.22 10.95
N PHE A 86 -15.18 -2.71 10.30
CA PHE A 86 -14.55 -1.44 10.67
C PHE A 86 -15.56 -0.28 10.55
N TRP A 87 -16.20 -0.16 9.39
CA TRP A 87 -17.26 0.82 9.21
C TRP A 87 -18.40 0.64 10.22
N TYR A 88 -18.90 -0.59 10.41
CA TYR A 88 -19.98 -0.87 11.33
C TYR A 88 -19.63 -0.51 12.78
N THR A 89 -18.42 -0.83 13.22
CA THR A 89 -17.93 -0.48 14.54
C THR A 89 -17.92 1.03 14.75
N ASN A 90 -17.48 1.79 13.75
CA ASN A 90 -17.51 3.24 13.81
C ASN A 90 -18.94 3.78 13.83
N ALA A 91 -19.80 3.35 12.89
CA ALA A 91 -21.10 3.93 12.63
C ALA A 91 -22.21 3.46 13.60
N LYS A 92 -22.09 2.26 14.18
CA LYS A 92 -23.15 1.61 14.97
C LYS A 92 -22.72 1.21 16.39
N CYS A 93 -21.42 0.97 16.61
CA CYS A 93 -20.88 0.59 17.91
C CYS A 93 -20.07 1.75 18.55
N ASN A 94 -20.36 3.01 18.21
CA ASN A 94 -19.69 4.19 18.75
C ASN A 94 -18.15 4.09 18.77
N GLY A 95 -17.56 3.52 17.73
CA GLY A 95 -16.10 3.32 17.62
C GLY A 95 -15.52 2.25 18.59
N SER A 96 -16.37 1.53 19.32
CA SER A 96 -15.93 0.61 20.39
C SER A 96 -15.94 -0.86 19.94
N TYR A 97 -14.77 -1.48 19.91
CA TYR A 97 -14.66 -2.93 19.72
C TYR A 97 -15.31 -3.74 20.86
N VAL A 98 -15.41 -3.18 22.06
CA VAL A 98 -16.10 -3.84 23.19
C VAL A 98 -17.59 -3.97 22.88
N GLN A 99 -18.22 -2.94 22.32
CA GLN A 99 -19.63 -2.99 21.93
C GLN A 99 -19.82 -4.02 20.79
N LEU A 100 -18.96 -4.03 19.78
CA LEU A 100 -19.02 -5.06 18.72
C LEU A 100 -18.87 -6.47 19.26
N LEU A 101 -17.96 -6.71 20.21
CA LEU A 101 -17.79 -8.02 20.87
C LEU A 101 -19.02 -8.42 21.69
N ASN A 102 -19.69 -7.47 22.33
CA ASN A 102 -20.94 -7.74 23.03
C ASN A 102 -22.05 -8.14 22.06
N GLU A 103 -22.19 -7.47 20.91
CA GLU A 103 -23.13 -7.90 19.87
C GLU A 103 -22.83 -9.33 19.36
N PHE A 104 -21.54 -9.68 19.19
CA PHE A 104 -21.17 -11.04 18.82
C PHE A 104 -21.51 -12.08 19.87
N ARG A 105 -21.49 -11.73 21.17
CA ARG A 105 -21.91 -12.60 22.27
C ARG A 105 -23.42 -12.78 22.32
N GLU A 106 -24.17 -11.71 22.06
CA GLU A 106 -25.64 -11.73 22.10
C GLU A 106 -26.26 -12.42 20.88
N LYS A 107 -25.76 -12.11 19.67
CA LYS A 107 -26.38 -12.52 18.39
C LYS A 107 -25.60 -13.57 17.61
N SER A 108 -24.41 -13.95 18.05
CA SER A 108 -23.36 -14.64 17.29
C SER A 108 -22.73 -13.81 16.15
N VAL A 109 -21.50 -14.15 15.78
CA VAL A 109 -20.76 -13.47 14.70
C VAL A 109 -21.50 -13.57 13.37
N LEU A 110 -22.01 -14.75 13.02
CA LEU A 110 -22.71 -14.98 11.75
C LEU A 110 -23.99 -14.15 11.66
N MET A 111 -24.81 -14.15 12.70
CA MET A 111 -26.07 -13.38 12.71
C MET A 111 -25.81 -11.87 12.65
N THR A 112 -24.76 -11.37 13.34
CA THR A 112 -24.37 -9.97 13.25
C THR A 112 -23.93 -9.63 11.82
N LEU A 113 -23.08 -10.44 11.19
CA LEU A 113 -22.65 -10.21 9.80
C LEU A 113 -23.82 -10.22 8.82
N VAL A 114 -24.70 -11.21 8.92
CA VAL A 114 -25.93 -11.27 8.09
C VAL A 114 -26.78 -10.02 8.31
N GLY A 115 -26.96 -9.60 9.56
CA GLY A 115 -27.70 -8.38 9.91
C GLY A 115 -27.07 -7.13 9.32
N VAL A 116 -25.73 -7.00 9.36
CA VAL A 116 -25.02 -5.85 8.77
C VAL A 116 -25.24 -5.81 7.27
N TRP A 117 -24.99 -6.91 6.55
CA TRP A 117 -25.12 -6.94 5.10
C TRP A 117 -26.56 -6.76 4.61
N SER A 118 -27.55 -7.34 5.30
CA SER A 118 -28.96 -7.23 4.92
C SER A 118 -29.54 -5.82 5.08
N ASN A 119 -28.94 -5.01 5.95
CA ASN A 119 -29.40 -3.63 6.19
C ASN A 119 -28.66 -2.58 5.32
N ILE A 120 -27.75 -3.01 4.44
CA ILE A 120 -27.04 -2.12 3.53
C ILE A 120 -27.63 -2.24 2.12
N SER A 121 -28.05 -1.11 1.55
CA SER A 121 -28.44 -1.03 0.13
C SER A 121 -27.19 -1.01 -0.75
N ILE A 122 -26.74 -2.19 -1.20
CA ILE A 122 -25.45 -2.34 -1.88
C ILE A 122 -25.48 -1.65 -3.26
N ILE A 123 -26.49 -1.93 -4.07
CA ILE A 123 -26.61 -1.40 -5.45
C ILE A 123 -27.75 -0.41 -5.49
N ASN A 124 -27.44 0.85 -5.64
CA ASN A 124 -28.38 1.93 -5.82
C ASN A 124 -27.75 3.05 -6.69
N SER A 125 -28.58 3.99 -7.15
CA SER A 125 -28.14 5.06 -8.04
C SER A 125 -27.00 5.90 -7.47
N PHE A 126 -26.99 6.13 -6.16
CA PHE A 126 -25.93 6.90 -5.50
C PHE A 126 -24.59 6.15 -5.55
N THR A 127 -24.54 4.89 -5.10
CA THR A 127 -23.29 4.10 -5.07
C THR A 127 -22.71 3.94 -6.47
N VAL A 128 -23.56 3.63 -7.45
CA VAL A 128 -23.17 3.49 -8.86
C VAL A 128 -22.63 4.81 -9.40
N SER A 129 -23.35 5.93 -9.21
CA SER A 129 -22.95 7.24 -9.73
C SER A 129 -21.65 7.74 -9.10
N VAL A 130 -21.49 7.63 -7.78
CA VAL A 130 -20.28 8.09 -7.09
C VAL A 130 -19.06 7.27 -7.50
N VAL A 131 -19.18 5.94 -7.49
CA VAL A 131 -18.05 5.07 -7.79
C VAL A 131 -17.65 5.18 -9.26
N PHE A 132 -18.58 5.01 -10.20
CA PHE A 132 -18.24 5.11 -11.63
C PHE A 132 -17.91 6.54 -12.06
N GLY A 133 -18.50 7.56 -11.46
CA GLY A 133 -18.12 8.95 -11.67
C GLY A 133 -16.67 9.20 -11.26
N TYR A 134 -16.25 8.69 -10.10
CA TYR A 134 -14.88 8.80 -9.65
C TYR A 134 -13.91 7.96 -10.52
N PHE A 135 -14.28 6.74 -10.93
CA PHE A 135 -13.49 5.95 -11.88
C PHE A 135 -13.28 6.70 -13.20
N ALA A 136 -14.35 7.28 -13.76
CA ALA A 136 -14.29 8.05 -15.00
C ALA A 136 -13.37 9.29 -14.84
N TRP A 137 -13.48 10.03 -13.73
CA TRP A 137 -12.60 11.14 -13.40
C TRP A 137 -11.14 10.72 -13.35
N ALA A 138 -10.85 9.67 -12.57
CA ALA A 138 -9.47 9.18 -12.39
C ALA A 138 -8.86 8.68 -13.71
N LEU A 139 -9.62 7.94 -14.52
CA LEU A 139 -9.19 7.46 -15.84
C LEU A 139 -8.96 8.61 -16.82
N PHE A 140 -9.89 9.56 -16.87
CA PHE A 140 -9.79 10.71 -17.78
C PHE A 140 -8.49 11.49 -17.51
N TRP A 141 -8.28 11.90 -16.27
CA TRP A 141 -7.10 12.68 -15.93
C TRP A 141 -5.80 11.86 -15.99
N MET A 142 -5.84 10.57 -15.70
CA MET A 142 -4.67 9.71 -15.89
C MET A 142 -4.19 9.69 -17.35
N LYS A 143 -5.11 9.78 -18.32
CA LYS A 143 -4.80 9.77 -19.76
C LYS A 143 -4.46 11.14 -20.33
N VAL A 144 -5.13 12.19 -19.87
CA VAL A 144 -5.05 13.53 -20.46
C VAL A 144 -3.86 14.33 -19.91
N LEU A 145 -3.53 14.13 -18.63
CA LEU A 145 -2.47 14.92 -18.01
C LEU A 145 -1.08 14.56 -18.56
N PRO A 146 -0.27 15.57 -18.90
CA PRO A 146 1.10 15.36 -19.36
C PRO A 146 1.97 14.80 -18.24
N GLY A 147 3.01 14.06 -18.63
CA GLY A 147 3.99 13.51 -17.70
C GLY A 147 5.23 13.00 -18.42
N LYS A 148 6.31 12.82 -17.66
CA LYS A 148 7.55 12.23 -18.20
C LYS A 148 7.36 10.72 -18.37
N THR A 149 7.92 10.17 -19.43
CA THR A 149 7.99 8.72 -19.61
C THR A 149 9.03 8.13 -18.66
N VAL A 150 8.60 7.19 -17.84
CA VAL A 150 9.45 6.45 -16.90
C VAL A 150 9.42 4.96 -17.25
N TYR A 151 10.59 4.34 -17.28
CA TYR A 151 10.74 2.92 -17.56
C TYR A 151 10.90 2.15 -16.24
N GLY A 152 10.10 1.12 -16.07
CA GLY A 152 10.24 0.19 -14.97
C GLY A 152 11.43 -0.77 -15.20
N PRO A 153 11.77 -1.59 -14.19
CA PRO A 153 12.79 -2.63 -14.33
C PRO A 153 12.41 -3.66 -15.40
N ILE A 154 13.44 -4.27 -16.01
CA ILE A 154 13.24 -5.36 -16.95
C ILE A 154 12.66 -6.55 -16.18
N THR A 155 11.59 -7.13 -16.71
CA THR A 155 10.95 -8.32 -16.13
C THR A 155 11.79 -9.57 -16.41
N PRO A 156 11.55 -10.68 -15.70
CA PRO A 156 12.21 -11.96 -15.99
C PRO A 156 12.01 -12.44 -17.44
N LYS A 157 10.90 -12.06 -18.08
CA LYS A 157 10.62 -12.39 -19.49
C LYS A 157 11.11 -11.34 -20.50
N GLY A 158 11.92 -10.36 -20.03
CA GLY A 158 12.54 -9.34 -20.88
C GLY A 158 11.66 -8.14 -21.24
N ASN A 159 10.44 -8.04 -20.73
CA ASN A 159 9.59 -6.87 -20.95
C ASN A 159 10.05 -5.68 -20.12
N VAL A 160 9.86 -4.47 -20.63
CA VAL A 160 10.13 -3.22 -19.91
C VAL A 160 8.82 -2.45 -19.80
N PRO A 161 8.20 -2.39 -18.61
CA PRO A 161 6.98 -1.63 -18.43
C PRO A 161 7.25 -0.14 -18.55
N VAL A 162 6.35 0.56 -19.24
CA VAL A 162 6.46 2.02 -19.50
C VAL A 162 5.33 2.72 -18.77
N TYR A 163 5.65 3.77 -18.03
CA TYR A 163 4.72 4.56 -17.23
C TYR A 163 4.79 6.04 -17.60
N THR A 164 3.70 6.77 -17.35
CA THR A 164 3.66 8.22 -17.38
C THR A 164 3.70 8.76 -15.96
N ASP A 165 4.74 9.50 -15.61
CA ASP A 165 4.91 10.15 -14.31
C ASP A 165 4.08 11.44 -14.28
N ASN A 166 2.80 11.33 -14.02
CA ASN A 166 1.84 12.43 -13.90
C ASN A 166 1.03 12.41 -12.59
N GLY A 167 1.40 11.56 -11.63
CA GLY A 167 0.64 11.37 -10.41
C GLY A 167 0.57 12.61 -9.52
N PHE A 168 1.65 13.38 -9.42
CA PHE A 168 1.63 14.62 -8.65
C PHE A 168 0.66 15.66 -9.23
N LEU A 169 0.65 15.79 -10.56
CA LEU A 169 -0.30 16.69 -11.24
C LEU A 169 -1.74 16.15 -11.12
N HIS A 170 -1.94 14.84 -11.28
CA HIS A 170 -3.23 14.19 -11.11
C HIS A 170 -3.80 14.42 -9.69
N TYR A 171 -2.97 14.30 -8.67
CA TYR A 171 -3.36 14.57 -7.28
C TYR A 171 -3.88 16.00 -7.13
N TRP A 172 -3.12 17.01 -7.57
CA TRP A 172 -3.53 18.41 -7.42
C TRP A 172 -4.75 18.79 -8.26
N VAL A 173 -4.87 18.24 -9.48
CA VAL A 173 -6.07 18.43 -10.32
C VAL A 173 -7.28 17.81 -9.64
N THR A 174 -7.15 16.65 -9.00
CA THR A 174 -8.25 16.01 -8.29
C THR A 174 -8.63 16.78 -7.03
N MET A 175 -7.66 17.30 -6.26
CA MET A 175 -7.96 18.13 -5.09
C MET A 175 -8.63 19.45 -5.47
N ALA A 176 -8.16 20.10 -6.53
CA ALA A 176 -8.80 21.31 -7.07
C ALA A 176 -10.22 20.99 -7.59
N GLY A 177 -10.38 19.90 -8.33
CA GLY A 177 -11.69 19.43 -8.80
C GLY A 177 -12.66 19.16 -7.67
N PHE A 178 -12.19 18.59 -6.54
CA PHE A 178 -13.00 18.40 -5.35
C PHE A 178 -13.47 19.72 -4.72
N VAL A 179 -12.60 20.72 -4.66
CA VAL A 179 -12.99 22.08 -4.17
C VAL A 179 -14.06 22.68 -5.08
N VAL A 180 -13.85 22.63 -6.41
CA VAL A 180 -14.83 23.14 -7.38
C VAL A 180 -16.16 22.38 -7.25
N LEU A 181 -16.11 21.05 -7.20
CA LEU A 181 -17.30 20.21 -7.01
C LEU A 181 -18.05 20.59 -5.72
N THR A 182 -17.34 20.80 -4.62
CA THR A 182 -17.94 21.21 -3.34
C THR A 182 -18.67 22.54 -3.46
N VAL A 183 -18.06 23.54 -4.12
CA VAL A 183 -18.69 24.84 -4.35
C VAL A 183 -19.95 24.69 -5.22
N VAL A 184 -19.84 23.94 -6.33
CA VAL A 184 -20.98 23.72 -7.23
C VAL A 184 -22.12 22.99 -6.52
N LEU A 185 -21.83 21.94 -5.77
CA LEU A 185 -22.87 21.22 -5.00
C LEU A 185 -23.57 22.13 -4.00
N LYS A 186 -22.81 22.98 -3.29
CA LYS A 186 -23.39 23.96 -2.33
C LYS A 186 -24.33 24.98 -3.02
N MET A 187 -24.03 25.40 -4.24
CA MET A 187 -24.93 26.28 -5.01
C MET A 187 -26.29 25.64 -5.30
N PHE A 188 -26.33 24.30 -5.37
CA PHE A 188 -27.56 23.51 -5.55
C PHE A 188 -28.16 22.98 -4.23
N GLY A 189 -27.69 23.47 -3.08
CA GLY A 189 -28.14 23.01 -1.76
C GLY A 189 -27.71 21.58 -1.41
N MET A 190 -26.71 21.05 -2.09
CA MET A 190 -26.14 19.72 -1.87
C MET A 190 -24.75 19.82 -1.21
N THR A 191 -24.29 18.74 -0.61
CA THR A 191 -22.96 18.67 0.00
C THR A 191 -22.28 17.34 -0.33
N PRO A 192 -20.95 17.31 -0.56
CA PRO A 192 -20.23 16.06 -0.75
C PRO A 192 -20.16 15.21 0.54
N THR A 193 -20.51 15.75 1.69
CA THR A 193 -20.50 15.04 2.98
C THR A 193 -21.53 13.92 3.06
N VAL A 194 -22.49 13.83 2.13
CA VAL A 194 -23.37 12.68 1.94
C VAL A 194 -22.60 11.37 1.76
N VAL A 195 -21.36 11.44 1.27
CA VAL A 195 -20.45 10.28 1.17
C VAL A 195 -20.15 9.69 2.55
N TYR A 196 -19.98 10.52 3.59
CA TYR A 196 -19.83 10.03 4.96
C TYR A 196 -21.10 9.33 5.45
N ASP A 197 -22.26 9.97 5.26
CA ASP A 197 -23.54 9.46 5.77
C ASP A 197 -23.91 8.10 5.13
N ARG A 198 -23.50 7.89 3.88
CA ARG A 198 -23.76 6.68 3.11
C ARG A 198 -22.52 5.84 2.83
N PHE A 199 -21.47 6.00 3.63
CA PHE A 199 -20.18 5.33 3.36
C PHE A 199 -20.29 3.79 3.43
N GLY A 200 -21.13 3.25 4.32
CA GLY A 200 -21.39 1.81 4.38
C GLY A 200 -21.91 1.22 3.09
N GLU A 201 -22.78 1.96 2.37
CA GLU A 201 -23.27 1.54 1.06
C GLU A 201 -22.15 1.55 0.00
N LEU A 202 -21.32 2.59 0.03
CA LEU A 202 -20.19 2.72 -0.90
C LEU A 202 -19.16 1.61 -0.69
N ILE A 203 -18.75 1.34 0.55
CA ILE A 203 -17.74 0.31 0.81
C ILE A 203 -18.27 -1.11 0.57
N ALA A 204 -19.56 -1.36 0.84
CA ALA A 204 -20.21 -2.63 0.49
C ALA A 204 -20.30 -2.82 -1.03
N PHE A 205 -20.68 -1.79 -1.79
CA PHE A 205 -20.67 -1.82 -3.25
C PHE A 205 -19.26 -2.06 -3.80
N MET A 206 -18.26 -1.37 -3.26
CA MET A 206 -16.86 -1.53 -3.65
C MET A 206 -16.35 -2.95 -3.39
N ASN A 207 -16.75 -3.59 -2.30
CA ASN A 207 -16.39 -4.99 -2.04
C ASN A 207 -16.92 -5.93 -3.14
N VAL A 208 -18.20 -5.82 -3.50
CA VAL A 208 -18.79 -6.64 -4.57
C VAL A 208 -18.15 -6.31 -5.91
N PHE A 209 -18.00 -5.01 -6.22
CA PHE A 209 -17.36 -4.55 -7.44
C PHE A 209 -15.93 -5.09 -7.58
N ALA A 210 -15.11 -4.99 -6.52
CA ALA A 210 -13.72 -5.43 -6.55
C ALA A 210 -13.59 -6.95 -6.73
N LEU A 211 -14.48 -7.76 -6.15
CA LEU A 211 -14.51 -9.20 -6.37
C LEU A 211 -14.77 -9.53 -7.85
N VAL A 212 -15.76 -8.87 -8.45
CA VAL A 212 -16.08 -9.06 -9.89
C VAL A 212 -14.94 -8.53 -10.76
N PHE A 213 -14.40 -7.36 -10.44
CA PHE A 213 -13.30 -6.75 -11.17
C PHE A 213 -12.06 -7.65 -11.20
N VAL A 214 -11.68 -8.23 -10.06
CA VAL A 214 -10.54 -9.16 -9.98
C VAL A 214 -10.82 -10.45 -10.77
N PHE A 215 -12.06 -10.93 -10.76
CA PHE A 215 -12.43 -12.08 -11.59
C PHE A 215 -12.29 -11.78 -13.09
N LEU A 216 -12.70 -10.59 -13.52
CA LEU A 216 -12.48 -10.15 -14.90
C LEU A 216 -11.00 -10.00 -15.25
N LEU A 217 -10.17 -9.53 -14.31
CA LEU A 217 -8.72 -9.50 -14.50
C LEU A 217 -8.10 -10.89 -14.59
N TYR A 218 -8.60 -11.85 -13.80
CA TYR A 218 -8.21 -13.25 -13.92
C TYR A 218 -8.51 -13.80 -15.32
N LEU A 219 -9.72 -13.61 -15.82
CA LEU A 219 -10.12 -14.03 -17.18
C LEU A 219 -9.29 -13.31 -18.25
N LYS A 220 -9.07 -12.01 -18.09
CA LYS A 220 -8.24 -11.23 -19.02
C LYS A 220 -6.81 -11.77 -19.11
N GLY A 221 -6.17 -12.04 -17.99
CA GLY A 221 -4.80 -12.57 -17.98
C GLY A 221 -4.70 -13.98 -18.53
N MET A 222 -5.79 -14.76 -18.50
CA MET A 222 -5.84 -16.10 -19.10
C MET A 222 -6.07 -16.08 -20.61
N TYR A 223 -6.96 -15.23 -21.11
CA TYR A 223 -7.41 -15.27 -22.50
C TYR A 223 -6.89 -14.11 -23.36
N PHE A 224 -6.63 -12.95 -22.74
CA PHE A 224 -6.24 -11.72 -23.43
C PHE A 224 -5.08 -11.00 -22.72
N PRO A 225 -3.94 -11.65 -22.49
CA PRO A 225 -2.83 -11.03 -21.77
C PRO A 225 -2.24 -9.85 -22.55
N SER A 226 -1.77 -8.83 -21.84
CA SER A 226 -1.13 -7.64 -22.42
C SER A 226 0.34 -7.84 -22.73
N SER A 227 0.97 -8.81 -22.10
CA SER A 227 2.40 -9.14 -22.27
C SER A 227 2.65 -10.62 -22.02
N THR A 228 3.87 -11.05 -22.28
CA THR A 228 4.33 -12.42 -21.96
C THR A 228 4.44 -12.68 -20.45
N ASP A 229 4.41 -11.62 -19.59
CA ASP A 229 4.44 -11.74 -18.11
C ASP A 229 3.06 -12.16 -17.55
N CYS A 230 2.53 -13.24 -18.08
CA CYS A 230 1.24 -13.82 -17.75
C CYS A 230 1.31 -15.33 -17.59
N GLY A 231 0.22 -15.93 -17.08
CA GLY A 231 0.01 -17.36 -16.96
C GLY A 231 -0.43 -17.78 -15.56
N THR A 232 -0.85 -19.04 -15.44
CA THR A 232 -1.24 -19.64 -14.17
C THR A 232 -0.02 -19.97 -13.32
N SER A 233 -0.23 -20.04 -12.02
CA SER A 233 0.81 -20.46 -11.07
C SER A 233 0.99 -21.98 -10.99
N GLY A 234 0.06 -22.76 -11.58
CA GLY A 234 -0.04 -24.20 -11.38
C GLY A 234 -0.55 -24.60 -9.99
N SER A 235 -1.03 -23.64 -9.19
CA SER A 235 -1.52 -23.87 -7.81
C SER A 235 -3.05 -23.92 -7.72
N GLY A 236 -3.77 -23.74 -8.84
CA GLY A 236 -5.23 -23.79 -8.93
C GLY A 236 -5.89 -22.41 -8.92
N PHE A 237 -7.19 -22.40 -9.26
CA PHE A 237 -7.99 -21.19 -9.46
C PHE A 237 -7.94 -20.22 -8.26
N ILE A 238 -8.11 -20.72 -7.03
CA ILE A 238 -8.16 -19.85 -5.82
C ILE A 238 -6.87 -19.07 -5.64
N PHE A 239 -5.72 -19.72 -5.85
CA PHE A 239 -4.43 -19.05 -5.76
C PHE A 239 -4.23 -18.04 -6.91
N ASP A 240 -4.59 -18.41 -8.13
CA ASP A 240 -4.44 -17.55 -9.30
C ASP A 240 -5.40 -16.36 -9.25
N TYR A 241 -6.59 -16.51 -8.69
CA TYR A 241 -7.51 -15.40 -8.40
C TYR A 241 -6.94 -14.45 -7.33
N TYR A 242 -6.39 -15.01 -6.25
CA TYR A 242 -5.80 -14.24 -5.15
C TYR A 242 -4.56 -13.47 -5.60
N TRP A 243 -3.63 -14.16 -6.27
CA TRP A 243 -2.33 -13.61 -6.65
C TRP A 243 -2.38 -12.80 -7.96
N GLY A 244 -3.21 -13.22 -8.89
CA GLY A 244 -3.30 -12.68 -10.25
C GLY A 244 -2.61 -13.53 -11.30
N THR A 245 -3.13 -13.45 -12.52
CA THR A 245 -2.62 -14.18 -13.70
C THR A 245 -1.71 -13.33 -14.58
N GLU A 246 -1.66 -12.01 -14.37
CA GLU A 246 -0.87 -11.08 -15.20
C GLU A 246 -0.10 -10.09 -14.31
N LEU A 247 1.17 -9.85 -14.64
CA LEU A 247 2.02 -8.93 -13.85
C LEU A 247 1.69 -7.46 -14.17
N TYR A 248 1.51 -7.11 -15.45
CA TYR A 248 1.21 -5.76 -15.92
C TYR A 248 -0.01 -5.73 -16.82
N PRO A 249 -1.23 -5.98 -16.28
CA PRO A 249 -2.43 -5.95 -17.08
C PRO A 249 -2.70 -4.53 -17.57
N ARG A 250 -2.95 -4.43 -18.90
CA ARG A 250 -3.36 -3.18 -19.54
C ARG A 250 -4.70 -3.35 -20.22
N VAL A 251 -5.56 -2.37 -20.04
CA VAL A 251 -6.86 -2.28 -20.72
C VAL A 251 -6.94 -0.93 -21.39
N PHE A 252 -7.12 -0.92 -22.72
CA PHE A 252 -7.08 0.31 -23.54
C PHE A 252 -5.85 1.20 -23.29
N GLY A 253 -4.68 0.55 -23.08
CA GLY A 253 -3.42 1.23 -22.81
C GLY A 253 -3.23 1.74 -21.38
N VAL A 254 -4.22 1.58 -20.49
CA VAL A 254 -4.14 1.92 -19.07
C VAL A 254 -3.53 0.77 -18.29
N ASP A 255 -2.47 1.02 -17.52
CA ASP A 255 -1.94 0.07 -16.56
C ASP A 255 -2.87 -0.04 -15.36
N ILE A 256 -3.41 -1.23 -15.14
CA ILE A 256 -4.44 -1.47 -14.11
C ILE A 256 -3.89 -1.36 -12.70
N LYS A 257 -2.64 -1.78 -12.45
CA LYS A 257 -2.05 -1.64 -11.10
C LYS A 257 -1.82 -0.18 -10.74
N VAL A 258 -1.27 0.61 -11.66
CA VAL A 258 -1.09 2.05 -11.44
C VAL A 258 -2.44 2.73 -11.25
N PHE A 259 -3.44 2.34 -12.04
CA PHE A 259 -4.78 2.89 -11.90
C PHE A 259 -5.40 2.57 -10.54
N THR A 260 -5.50 1.30 -10.17
CA THR A 260 -6.17 0.90 -8.92
C THR A 260 -5.42 1.40 -7.69
N ASN A 261 -4.09 1.37 -7.70
CA ASN A 261 -3.28 1.76 -6.56
C ASN A 261 -3.14 3.29 -6.48
N CYS A 262 -2.51 3.93 -7.48
CA CYS A 262 -2.14 5.32 -7.39
C CYS A 262 -3.31 6.26 -7.74
N ARG A 263 -4.02 5.99 -8.86
CA ARG A 263 -5.07 6.92 -9.34
C ARG A 263 -6.39 6.73 -8.62
N PHE A 264 -6.69 5.54 -8.15
CA PHE A 264 -7.88 5.29 -7.34
C PHE A 264 -7.54 5.32 -5.85
N GLY A 265 -6.84 4.31 -5.34
CA GLY A 265 -6.63 4.10 -3.90
C GLY A 265 -5.95 5.29 -3.21
N MET A 266 -4.74 5.66 -3.66
CA MET A 266 -3.99 6.74 -3.03
C MET A 266 -4.60 8.13 -3.23
N THR A 267 -5.45 8.32 -4.25
CA THR A 267 -6.12 9.60 -4.49
C THR A 267 -7.48 9.69 -3.77
N ILE A 268 -8.19 8.58 -3.53
CA ILE A 268 -9.44 8.61 -2.76
C ILE A 268 -9.20 8.89 -1.27
N TRP A 269 -8.05 8.49 -0.73
CA TRP A 269 -7.71 8.74 0.67
C TRP A 269 -7.78 10.23 1.05
N PRO A 270 -7.05 11.17 0.39
CA PRO A 270 -7.15 12.59 0.71
C PRO A 270 -8.56 13.17 0.46
N LEU A 271 -9.30 12.65 -0.53
CA LEU A 271 -10.69 13.06 -0.75
C LEU A 271 -11.59 12.70 0.43
N LEU A 272 -11.49 11.47 0.93
CA LEU A 272 -12.25 11.02 2.10
C LEU A 272 -11.86 11.82 3.35
N VAL A 273 -10.57 12.09 3.57
CA VAL A 273 -10.11 12.93 4.67
C VAL A 273 -10.72 14.34 4.59
N CYS A 274 -10.76 14.95 3.41
CA CYS A 274 -11.38 16.26 3.21
C CYS A 274 -12.90 16.21 3.38
N ILE A 275 -13.58 15.16 2.93
CA ILE A 275 -15.03 14.96 3.11
C ILE A 275 -15.35 14.85 4.61
N TYR A 276 -14.57 14.08 5.36
CA TYR A 276 -14.77 13.88 6.80
C TYR A 276 -14.47 15.17 7.57
N ALA A 277 -13.42 15.91 7.20
CA ALA A 277 -13.14 17.21 7.77
C ALA A 277 -14.27 18.22 7.50
N LEU A 278 -14.81 18.24 6.28
CA LEU A 278 -15.95 19.09 5.93
C LEU A 278 -17.20 18.70 6.71
N LYS A 279 -17.49 17.39 6.86
CA LYS A 279 -18.61 16.89 7.65
C LYS A 279 -18.50 17.30 9.12
N SER A 280 -17.30 17.16 9.71
CA SER A 280 -17.04 17.59 11.08
C SER A 280 -17.27 19.10 11.23
N TYR A 281 -16.81 19.89 10.24
CA TYR A 281 -17.01 21.35 10.25
C TYR A 281 -18.48 21.74 10.10
N GLU A 282 -19.26 21.03 9.28
CA GLU A 282 -20.72 21.26 9.14
C GLU A 282 -21.49 20.97 10.44
N LEU A 283 -21.03 19.99 11.23
CA LEU A 283 -21.70 19.58 12.48
C LEU A 283 -21.28 20.43 13.69
N TYR A 284 -20.00 20.77 13.80
CA TYR A 284 -19.42 21.31 15.04
C TYR A 284 -18.64 22.61 14.85
N GLY A 285 -18.46 23.08 13.62
CA GLY A 285 -17.53 24.14 13.31
C GLY A 285 -16.08 23.66 13.35
N PHE A 286 -15.16 24.53 13.77
CA PHE A 286 -13.73 24.18 13.83
C PHE A 286 -13.44 23.26 15.01
N VAL A 287 -12.86 22.09 14.72
CA VAL A 287 -12.40 21.09 15.69
C VAL A 287 -10.90 20.84 15.46
N ASP A 288 -10.09 21.16 16.46
CA ASP A 288 -8.62 21.13 16.35
C ASP A 288 -8.06 19.72 16.14
N SER A 289 -8.64 18.68 16.76
CA SER A 289 -8.25 17.29 16.53
C SER A 289 -8.44 16.87 15.07
N MET A 290 -9.58 17.20 14.46
CA MET A 290 -9.85 16.94 13.05
C MET A 290 -8.87 17.72 12.15
N PHE A 291 -8.60 18.99 12.49
CA PHE A 291 -7.64 19.81 11.75
C PHE A 291 -6.23 19.20 11.74
N VAL A 292 -5.70 18.83 12.92
CA VAL A 292 -4.36 18.20 13.04
C VAL A 292 -4.28 16.91 12.23
N THR A 293 -5.25 16.03 12.39
CA THR A 293 -5.32 14.75 11.67
C THR A 293 -5.37 14.97 10.15
N THR A 294 -6.19 15.90 9.69
CA THR A 294 -6.34 16.24 8.27
C THR A 294 -5.04 16.77 7.68
N ILE A 295 -4.40 17.74 8.33
CA ILE A 295 -3.16 18.34 7.81
C ILE A 295 -2.03 17.32 7.74
N LEU A 296 -1.87 16.45 8.75
CA LEU A 296 -0.82 15.44 8.76
C LEU A 296 -1.03 14.40 7.66
N GLN A 297 -2.25 13.91 7.45
CA GLN A 297 -2.53 12.97 6.38
C GLN A 297 -2.34 13.60 4.98
N LEU A 298 -2.82 14.83 4.76
CA LEU A 298 -2.63 15.52 3.48
C LEU A 298 -1.15 15.80 3.19
N ALA A 299 -0.36 16.21 4.20
CA ALA A 299 1.09 16.40 4.05
C ALA A 299 1.80 15.10 3.66
N TYR A 300 1.44 13.98 4.30
CA TYR A 300 1.97 12.66 3.99
C TYR A 300 1.64 12.22 2.56
N ILE A 301 0.38 12.36 2.14
CA ILE A 301 -0.06 11.97 0.80
C ILE A 301 0.57 12.86 -0.28
N THR A 302 0.73 14.16 -0.01
CA THR A 302 1.46 15.07 -0.91
C THR A 302 2.91 14.62 -1.12
N LYS A 303 3.58 14.19 -0.05
CA LYS A 303 4.91 13.56 -0.12
C LYS A 303 4.90 12.32 -1.02
N PHE A 304 3.88 11.45 -0.89
CA PHE A 304 3.75 10.26 -1.73
C PHE A 304 3.73 10.60 -3.21
N PHE A 305 2.82 11.45 -3.64
CA PHE A 305 2.68 11.79 -5.06
C PHE A 305 3.91 12.50 -5.64
N LYS A 306 4.64 13.26 -4.82
CA LYS A 306 5.93 13.84 -5.22
C LYS A 306 6.98 12.78 -5.58
N TRP A 307 6.87 11.56 -5.02
CA TRP A 307 7.81 10.47 -5.18
C TRP A 307 7.21 9.24 -5.87
N GLU A 308 6.10 9.40 -6.58
CA GLU A 308 5.38 8.29 -7.23
C GLU A 308 6.26 7.50 -8.20
N ALA A 309 7.19 8.14 -8.92
CA ALA A 309 8.15 7.45 -9.78
C ALA A 309 8.99 6.39 -9.02
N GLY A 310 9.27 6.62 -7.74
CA GLY A 310 9.91 5.64 -6.86
C GLY A 310 9.00 4.46 -6.54
N TYR A 311 7.70 4.69 -6.39
CA TYR A 311 6.72 3.63 -6.16
C TYR A 311 6.65 2.63 -7.32
N MET A 312 6.82 3.09 -8.58
CA MET A 312 6.85 2.21 -9.75
C MET A 312 8.01 1.20 -9.75
N GLN A 313 8.96 1.35 -8.83
CA GLN A 313 10.10 0.44 -8.65
C GLN A 313 9.98 -0.43 -7.38
N THR A 314 8.85 -0.36 -6.69
CA THR A 314 8.60 -1.18 -5.49
C THR A 314 8.25 -2.63 -5.85
N ILE A 315 8.38 -3.52 -4.86
CA ILE A 315 8.05 -4.94 -5.00
C ILE A 315 6.60 -5.13 -5.47
N ASP A 316 5.68 -4.32 -4.98
CA ASP A 316 4.26 -4.36 -5.34
C ASP A 316 4.02 -4.18 -6.85
N ILE A 317 4.84 -3.35 -7.49
CA ILE A 317 4.74 -3.11 -8.93
C ILE A 317 5.56 -4.14 -9.72
N ILE A 318 6.78 -4.47 -9.28
CA ILE A 318 7.71 -5.27 -10.09
C ILE A 318 7.57 -6.79 -9.93
N LEU A 319 6.99 -7.27 -8.82
CA LEU A 319 6.87 -8.72 -8.54
C LEU A 319 5.43 -9.18 -8.34
N ASP A 320 4.59 -8.38 -7.70
CA ASP A 320 3.24 -8.80 -7.35
C ASP A 320 2.29 -8.64 -8.55
N ARG A 321 1.53 -9.69 -8.84
CA ARG A 321 0.58 -9.70 -9.95
C ARG A 321 -0.72 -8.98 -9.57
N ALA A 322 -1.46 -8.53 -10.58
CA ALA A 322 -2.73 -7.84 -10.40
C ALA A 322 -3.87 -8.82 -10.10
N GLY A 323 -3.91 -9.34 -8.91
CA GLY A 323 -4.95 -10.20 -8.37
C GLY A 323 -5.76 -9.54 -7.25
N TYR A 324 -6.50 -10.37 -6.53
CA TYR A 324 -7.29 -9.96 -5.37
C TYR A 324 -6.44 -9.19 -4.35
N TYR A 325 -5.28 -9.72 -4.04
CA TYR A 325 -4.36 -9.17 -3.07
C TYR A 325 -4.10 -7.67 -3.26
N ILE A 326 -3.67 -7.24 -4.46
CA ILE A 326 -3.38 -5.83 -4.74
C ILE A 326 -4.65 -5.04 -5.06
N CYS A 327 -5.46 -5.54 -6.00
CA CYS A 327 -6.56 -4.73 -6.53
C CYS A 327 -7.67 -4.54 -5.50
N TRP A 328 -8.11 -5.60 -4.81
CA TRP A 328 -9.10 -5.46 -3.74
C TRP A 328 -8.55 -4.62 -2.58
N GLY A 329 -7.28 -4.82 -2.23
CA GLY A 329 -6.61 -4.01 -1.20
C GLY A 329 -6.68 -2.51 -1.48
N CYS A 330 -6.41 -2.10 -2.72
CA CYS A 330 -6.47 -0.71 -3.11
C CYS A 330 -7.90 -0.16 -3.25
N LEU A 331 -8.84 -1.01 -3.64
CA LEU A 331 -10.23 -0.61 -3.88
C LEU A 331 -11.11 -0.60 -2.61
N CYS A 332 -10.81 -1.45 -1.62
CA CYS A 332 -11.65 -1.63 -0.44
C CYS A 332 -10.92 -1.38 0.87
N TRP A 333 -9.77 -2.02 1.08
CA TRP A 333 -9.02 -1.91 2.33
C TRP A 333 -8.49 -0.50 2.57
N LEU A 334 -7.91 0.11 1.55
CA LEU A 334 -7.33 1.44 1.64
C LEU A 334 -8.39 2.51 1.94
N PRO A 335 -9.53 2.61 1.21
CA PRO A 335 -10.55 3.62 1.50
C PRO A 335 -11.18 3.51 2.89
N GLU A 336 -11.20 2.33 3.50
CA GLU A 336 -11.73 2.14 4.84
C GLU A 336 -10.69 2.40 5.94
N LEU A 337 -9.56 1.69 5.89
CA LEU A 337 -8.62 1.66 7.01
C LEU A 337 -7.74 2.91 7.10
N TYR A 338 -7.35 3.50 5.96
CA TYR A 338 -6.37 4.59 5.98
C TYR A 338 -6.98 5.91 6.52
N PRO A 339 -8.20 6.32 6.14
CA PRO A 339 -8.85 7.49 6.69
C PRO A 339 -9.70 7.20 7.95
N ILE A 340 -9.63 6.00 8.54
CA ILE A 340 -10.47 5.57 9.68
C ILE A 340 -10.43 6.55 10.85
N VAL A 341 -9.28 7.18 11.09
CA VAL A 341 -9.10 8.19 12.14
C VAL A 341 -9.97 9.39 11.88
N SER A 342 -9.95 9.92 10.66
CA SER A 342 -10.79 11.07 10.27
C SER A 342 -12.26 10.70 10.29
N GLN A 343 -12.61 9.47 9.87
CA GLN A 343 -13.99 8.97 9.95
C GLN A 343 -14.49 8.90 11.40
N TYR A 344 -13.66 8.40 12.32
CA TYR A 344 -13.97 8.32 13.75
C TYR A 344 -14.18 9.71 14.36
N LEU A 345 -13.32 10.70 14.06
CA LEU A 345 -13.40 12.05 14.60
C LEU A 345 -14.64 12.83 14.15
N VAL A 346 -15.35 12.40 13.10
CA VAL A 346 -16.63 13.01 12.72
C VAL A 346 -17.70 12.78 13.80
N SER A 347 -17.75 11.58 14.38
CA SER A 347 -18.71 11.25 15.44
C SER A 347 -18.18 11.51 16.86
N HIS A 348 -16.88 11.72 17.00
CA HIS A 348 -16.19 11.94 18.28
C HIS A 348 -15.33 13.21 18.21
N PRO A 349 -15.95 14.41 18.19
CA PRO A 349 -15.21 15.67 18.16
C PRO A 349 -14.46 15.86 19.49
N ILE A 350 -13.14 16.10 19.39
CA ILE A 350 -12.25 16.27 20.54
C ILE A 350 -11.56 17.62 20.42
N HIS A 351 -11.62 18.42 21.47
CA HIS A 351 -10.93 19.70 21.56
C HIS A 351 -9.66 19.53 22.41
N LEU A 352 -8.50 19.46 21.75
CA LEU A 352 -7.19 19.30 22.39
C LEU A 352 -6.70 20.59 23.04
N GLY A 353 -7.19 21.73 22.54
CA GLY A 353 -6.66 23.06 22.83
C GLY A 353 -5.39 23.37 22.03
N ASN A 354 -5.14 24.68 21.82
CA ASN A 354 -4.08 25.15 20.91
C ASN A 354 -2.69 24.59 21.26
N PHE A 355 -2.38 24.42 22.54
CA PHE A 355 -1.08 23.92 22.98
C PHE A 355 -0.82 22.48 22.52
N TRP A 356 -1.70 21.55 22.87
CA TRP A 356 -1.53 20.13 22.50
C TRP A 356 -1.69 19.89 21.02
N ALA A 357 -2.64 20.58 20.37
CA ALA A 357 -2.81 20.51 18.91
C ALA A 357 -1.53 20.93 18.18
N SER A 358 -0.88 22.03 18.62
CA SER A 358 0.37 22.51 18.02
C SER A 358 1.53 21.54 18.23
N ILE A 359 1.66 20.94 19.42
CA ILE A 359 2.71 19.95 19.71
C ILE A 359 2.53 18.72 18.84
N ILE A 360 1.34 18.13 18.79
CA ILE A 360 1.06 16.93 18.02
C ILE A 360 1.28 17.18 16.52
N LEU A 361 0.79 18.32 16.01
CA LEU A 361 1.01 18.73 14.63
C LEU A 361 2.51 18.87 14.32
N GLY A 362 3.26 19.56 15.18
CA GLY A 362 4.70 19.76 15.03
C GLY A 362 5.47 18.43 15.00
N LEU A 363 5.20 17.55 15.96
CA LEU A 363 5.84 16.23 16.03
C LEU A 363 5.50 15.33 14.84
N GLY A 364 4.24 15.39 14.36
CA GLY A 364 3.80 14.68 13.16
C GLY A 364 4.52 15.19 11.91
N LEU A 365 4.61 16.51 11.71
CA LEU A 365 5.33 17.11 10.58
C LEU A 365 6.83 16.80 10.62
N VAL A 366 7.44 16.84 11.80
CA VAL A 366 8.86 16.43 11.99
C VAL A 366 9.03 14.96 11.61
N SER A 367 8.13 14.09 12.02
CA SER A 367 8.18 12.66 11.66
C SER A 367 8.08 12.45 10.15
N ILE A 368 7.19 13.17 9.46
CA ILE A 368 7.09 13.14 7.99
C ILE A 368 8.39 13.63 7.35
N LEU A 369 8.97 14.71 7.87
CA LEU A 369 10.22 15.26 7.37
C LEU A 369 11.39 14.29 7.56
N VAL A 370 11.55 13.69 8.74
CA VAL A 370 12.61 12.71 9.04
C VAL A 370 12.47 11.48 8.14
N ASN A 371 11.25 10.99 7.94
CA ASN A 371 10.99 9.88 7.01
C ASN A 371 11.41 10.24 5.58
N TYR A 372 11.06 11.42 5.11
CA TYR A 372 11.49 11.94 3.80
C TYR A 372 13.02 12.05 3.69
N LEU A 373 13.67 12.63 4.69
CA LEU A 373 15.12 12.85 4.70
C LEU A 373 15.91 11.54 4.76
N ALA A 374 15.40 10.52 5.46
CA ALA A 374 16.04 9.21 5.51
C ALA A 374 16.06 8.55 4.11
N ASP A 375 14.96 8.58 3.38
CA ASP A 375 14.89 8.03 2.03
C ASP A 375 15.71 8.87 1.03
N LEU A 376 15.62 10.20 1.12
CA LEU A 376 16.41 11.12 0.29
C LEU A 376 17.92 10.89 0.47
N GLN A 377 18.40 10.73 1.72
CA GLN A 377 19.80 10.49 2.02
C GLN A 377 20.33 9.26 1.28
N ARG A 378 19.61 8.14 1.34
CA ARG A 378 19.98 6.91 0.63
C ARG A 378 20.02 7.12 -0.88
N GLN A 379 19.03 7.82 -1.43
CA GLN A 379 18.95 8.09 -2.86
C GLN A 379 20.11 8.99 -3.33
N VAL A 380 20.41 10.07 -2.62
CA VAL A 380 21.53 10.99 -2.93
C VAL A 380 22.85 10.23 -2.92
N VAL A 381 23.12 9.41 -1.90
CA VAL A 381 24.38 8.64 -1.83
C VAL A 381 24.50 7.65 -3.00
N ARG A 382 23.41 6.99 -3.38
CA ARG A 382 23.41 6.07 -4.52
C ARG A 382 23.61 6.79 -5.86
N ASN A 383 22.92 7.90 -6.08
CA ASN A 383 23.02 8.68 -7.31
C ASN A 383 24.43 9.31 -7.46
N ALA A 384 25.03 9.75 -6.34
CA ALA A 384 26.38 10.27 -6.32
C ALA A 384 27.47 9.17 -6.27
N ASN A 385 27.08 7.90 -6.37
CA ASN A 385 28.01 6.76 -6.25
C ASN A 385 28.90 6.80 -4.99
N GLY A 386 28.36 7.34 -3.88
CA GLY A 386 29.08 7.55 -2.63
C GLY A 386 29.99 8.78 -2.58
N GLN A 387 30.04 9.58 -3.64
CA GLN A 387 30.83 10.81 -3.72
C GLN A 387 30.03 12.04 -3.23
N CYS A 388 29.56 11.98 -2.00
CA CYS A 388 28.83 13.05 -1.34
C CYS A 388 29.14 13.04 0.15
N LEU A 389 28.68 14.05 0.89
CA LEU A 389 28.79 14.09 2.34
C LEU A 389 27.46 13.67 2.98
N VAL A 390 27.53 12.87 4.03
CA VAL A 390 26.43 12.50 4.90
C VAL A 390 26.72 13.08 6.28
N TRP A 391 25.86 14.02 6.72
CA TRP A 391 26.08 14.78 7.95
C TRP A 391 27.48 15.41 8.05
N GLY A 392 27.96 16.00 6.95
CA GLY A 392 29.27 16.66 6.88
C GLY A 392 30.50 15.75 6.81
N ARG A 393 30.29 14.42 6.72
CA ARG A 393 31.39 13.43 6.67
C ARG A 393 31.24 12.53 5.42
N LYS A 394 32.37 11.97 4.97
CA LYS A 394 32.36 10.96 3.90
C LYS A 394 31.53 9.74 4.33
N PRO A 395 30.58 9.27 3.51
CA PRO A 395 29.72 8.16 3.90
C PRO A 395 30.51 6.86 3.99
N HIS A 396 30.18 6.05 4.98
CA HIS A 396 30.62 4.66 5.03
C HIS A 396 29.66 3.85 4.13
N ILE A 397 30.20 3.32 3.04
CA ILE A 397 29.46 2.53 2.07
C ILE A 397 30.10 1.15 1.87
N ILE A 398 29.27 0.15 1.59
CA ILE A 398 29.71 -1.19 1.18
C ILE A 398 29.25 -1.36 -0.27
N ARG A 399 30.21 -1.66 -1.16
CA ARG A 399 29.95 -1.96 -2.57
C ARG A 399 29.65 -3.44 -2.71
N ALA A 400 28.37 -3.77 -2.82
CA ALA A 400 27.91 -5.14 -2.90
C ALA A 400 27.76 -5.58 -4.36
N LYS A 401 28.55 -6.55 -4.78
CA LYS A 401 28.45 -7.19 -6.07
C LYS A 401 27.49 -8.37 -5.99
N TYR A 402 26.66 -8.54 -7.03
CA TYR A 402 25.69 -9.62 -7.12
C TYR A 402 25.45 -10.02 -8.57
N LEU A 403 25.10 -11.27 -8.79
CA LEU A 403 24.77 -11.81 -10.11
C LEU A 403 23.26 -11.61 -10.40
N ILE A 404 22.95 -11.23 -11.64
CA ILE A 404 21.57 -11.25 -12.16
C ILE A 404 21.35 -12.59 -12.88
N GLU A 405 20.08 -12.99 -13.02
CA GLU A 405 19.69 -14.07 -13.91
C GLU A 405 20.21 -13.77 -15.32
N GLY A 406 21.12 -14.61 -15.82
CA GLY A 406 21.89 -14.36 -17.04
C GLY A 406 23.40 -14.21 -16.84
N GLY A 407 23.90 -14.26 -15.58
CA GLY A 407 25.33 -14.28 -15.25
C GLY A 407 26.02 -12.91 -15.26
N GLU A 408 25.31 -11.82 -15.53
CA GLU A 408 25.86 -10.46 -15.48
C GLU A 408 26.10 -10.02 -14.03
N GLU A 409 27.33 -9.58 -13.73
CA GLU A 409 27.67 -9.01 -12.41
C GLU A 409 27.23 -7.55 -12.34
N LYS A 410 26.46 -7.20 -11.30
CA LYS A 410 26.06 -5.83 -10.97
C LYS A 410 26.55 -5.41 -9.60
N GLU A 411 26.71 -4.11 -9.41
CA GLU A 411 27.10 -3.51 -8.14
C GLU A 411 25.96 -2.66 -7.57
N SER A 412 25.81 -2.68 -6.24
CA SER A 412 24.89 -1.83 -5.50
C SER A 412 25.57 -1.28 -4.25
N ILE A 413 25.19 -0.07 -3.84
CA ILE A 413 25.72 0.57 -2.64
C ILE A 413 24.79 0.31 -1.46
N LEU A 414 25.36 -0.25 -0.38
CA LEU A 414 24.74 -0.35 0.94
C LEU A 414 25.30 0.77 1.81
N LEU A 415 24.42 1.66 2.28
CA LEU A 415 24.80 2.83 3.09
C LEU A 415 24.79 2.47 4.57
N ALA A 416 25.97 2.58 5.22
CA ALA A 416 26.16 2.33 6.66
C ALA A 416 26.50 3.63 7.42
N SER A 417 25.89 4.75 7.04
CA SER A 417 26.09 6.08 7.66
C SER A 417 24.79 6.86 7.71
N GLY A 418 24.77 7.92 8.51
CA GLY A 418 23.59 8.76 8.67
C GLY A 418 22.44 7.96 9.27
N TRP A 419 21.23 8.18 8.78
CA TRP A 419 20.03 7.46 9.22
C TRP A 419 20.16 5.94 9.06
N TRP A 420 20.75 5.49 7.96
CA TRP A 420 20.97 4.07 7.63
C TRP A 420 22.15 3.43 8.38
N GLY A 421 22.92 4.23 9.11
CA GLY A 421 23.91 3.75 10.06
C GLY A 421 23.35 3.51 11.46
N LEU A 422 22.21 4.11 11.81
CA LEU A 422 21.52 3.90 13.08
C LEU A 422 20.81 2.55 13.14
N SER A 423 20.05 2.23 12.09
CA SER A 423 19.43 0.91 11.91
C SER A 423 19.18 0.62 10.44
N ARG A 424 19.06 -0.67 10.09
CA ARG A 424 18.89 -1.14 8.71
C ARG A 424 17.58 -0.71 8.09
N HIS A 425 16.53 -0.49 8.89
CA HIS A 425 15.21 -0.03 8.50
C HIS A 425 14.79 1.21 9.30
N PHE A 426 15.69 2.17 9.49
CA PHE A 426 15.43 3.38 10.29
C PHE A 426 14.17 4.12 9.86
N HIS A 427 13.91 4.22 8.56
CA HIS A 427 12.74 4.91 8.00
C HIS A 427 11.39 4.36 8.47
N TYR A 428 11.33 3.14 9.04
CA TYR A 428 10.11 2.58 9.65
C TYR A 428 9.73 3.28 10.96
N ILE A 429 10.70 3.78 11.71
CA ILE A 429 10.42 4.49 12.97
C ILE A 429 9.58 5.75 12.70
N PRO A 430 10.06 6.72 11.90
CA PRO A 430 9.25 7.89 11.60
C PRO A 430 7.96 7.55 10.83
N GLU A 431 7.88 6.45 10.08
CA GLU A 431 6.65 5.97 9.45
C GLU A 431 5.59 5.55 10.48
N ILE A 432 5.99 4.84 11.53
CA ILE A 432 5.10 4.49 12.64
C ILE A 432 4.75 5.74 13.46
N MET A 433 5.72 6.61 13.74
CA MET A 433 5.50 7.82 14.53
C MET A 433 4.54 8.79 13.84
N LEU A 434 4.69 9.04 12.54
CA LEU A 434 3.77 9.94 11.82
C LEU A 434 2.33 9.40 11.82
N SER A 435 2.15 8.08 11.67
CA SER A 435 0.84 7.45 11.75
C SER A 435 0.26 7.51 13.17
N PHE A 436 1.08 7.37 14.18
CA PHE A 436 0.67 7.58 15.57
C PHE A 436 0.26 9.03 15.82
N PHE A 437 1.02 10.03 15.34
CA PHE A 437 0.70 11.45 15.58
C PHE A 437 -0.55 11.94 14.87
N TRP A 438 -0.91 11.42 13.69
CA TRP A 438 -2.22 11.77 13.13
C TRP A 438 -3.38 11.03 13.81
N THR A 439 -3.10 9.94 14.55
CA THR A 439 -4.10 9.21 15.34
C THR A 439 -4.23 9.73 16.75
N ALA A 440 -3.16 10.21 17.37
CA ALA A 440 -3.12 10.71 18.74
C ALA A 440 -4.23 11.75 19.10
N PRO A 441 -4.69 12.61 18.16
CA PRO A 441 -5.83 13.50 18.41
C PRO A 441 -7.13 12.80 18.80
N THR A 442 -7.28 11.50 18.56
CA THR A 442 -8.45 10.72 19.02
C THR A 442 -8.37 10.32 20.49
N LEU A 443 -7.29 10.66 21.18
CA LEU A 443 -6.95 10.20 22.53
C LEU A 443 -6.97 8.66 22.61
N PHE A 444 -7.24 8.08 23.79
CA PHE A 444 -7.11 6.64 24.00
C PHE A 444 -8.41 5.97 24.47
N GLU A 445 -9.55 6.64 24.24
CA GLU A 445 -10.85 6.11 24.67
C GLU A 445 -11.24 4.84 23.91
N ASN A 446 -11.04 4.83 22.61
CA ASN A 446 -11.36 3.69 21.74
C ASN A 446 -10.15 3.22 20.96
N LEU A 447 -10.08 1.92 20.70
CA LEU A 447 -8.99 1.29 19.96
C LEU A 447 -9.18 1.36 18.42
N LEU A 448 -10.41 1.59 17.94
CA LEU A 448 -10.71 1.61 16.50
C LEU A 448 -9.81 2.57 15.70
N PRO A 449 -9.60 3.83 16.10
CA PRO A 449 -8.73 4.76 15.35
C PRO A 449 -7.28 4.27 15.22
N TYR A 450 -6.80 3.49 16.20
CA TYR A 450 -5.45 2.93 16.22
C TYR A 450 -5.28 1.68 15.36
N SER A 451 -6.34 1.18 14.72
CA SER A 451 -6.27 -0.03 13.89
C SER A 451 -5.28 0.10 12.77
N TYR A 452 -5.19 1.28 12.11
CA TYR A 452 -4.18 1.53 11.08
C TYR A 452 -2.76 1.45 11.65
N VAL A 453 -2.49 2.10 12.78
CA VAL A 453 -1.16 2.10 13.41
C VAL A 453 -0.74 0.68 13.79
N LEU A 454 -1.65 -0.10 14.39
CA LEU A 454 -1.40 -1.49 14.78
C LEU A 454 -1.08 -2.37 13.57
N VAL A 455 -1.88 -2.26 12.51
CA VAL A 455 -1.63 -2.98 11.25
C VAL A 455 -0.30 -2.58 10.65
N LEU A 456 0.03 -1.29 10.65
CA LEU A 456 1.30 -0.78 10.11
C LEU A 456 2.51 -1.31 10.89
N VAL A 457 2.47 -1.28 12.23
CA VAL A 457 3.57 -1.82 13.07
C VAL A 457 3.85 -3.26 12.73
N VAL A 458 2.80 -4.07 12.68
CA VAL A 458 2.94 -5.51 12.41
C VAL A 458 3.44 -5.74 10.97
N LEU A 459 2.90 -4.99 10.00
CA LEU A 459 3.31 -5.04 8.60
C LEU A 459 4.80 -4.71 8.43
N LEU A 460 5.26 -3.58 8.96
CA LEU A 460 6.65 -3.13 8.83
C LEU A 460 7.62 -4.06 9.55
N THR A 461 7.23 -4.59 10.72
CA THR A 461 8.03 -5.59 11.44
C THR A 461 8.22 -6.83 10.58
N HIS A 462 7.15 -7.40 10.06
CA HIS A 462 7.21 -8.57 9.17
C HIS A 462 8.02 -8.28 7.90
N ARG A 463 7.82 -7.11 7.29
CA ARG A 463 8.56 -6.68 6.10
C ARG A 463 10.06 -6.58 6.34
N SER A 464 10.50 -6.15 7.54
CA SER A 464 11.92 -6.09 7.88
C SER A 464 12.59 -7.48 7.83
N TYR A 465 11.91 -8.53 8.28
CA TYR A 465 12.41 -9.90 8.19
C TYR A 465 12.52 -10.38 6.73
N ARG A 466 11.52 -10.10 5.91
CA ARG A 466 11.51 -10.48 4.50
C ARG A 466 12.62 -9.78 3.72
N ASP A 467 12.79 -8.48 3.93
CA ASP A 467 13.86 -7.70 3.28
C ASP A 467 15.25 -8.21 3.66
N GLU A 468 15.49 -8.52 4.95
CA GLU A 468 16.76 -9.08 5.39
C GLU A 468 17.07 -10.43 4.73
N HIS A 469 16.08 -11.31 4.67
CA HIS A 469 16.26 -12.60 4.01
C HIS A 469 16.59 -12.42 2.51
N LYS A 470 15.87 -11.55 1.83
CA LYS A 470 16.11 -11.21 0.42
C LYS A 470 17.49 -10.59 0.20
N CYS A 471 17.89 -9.63 1.04
CA CYS A 471 19.19 -8.98 0.97
C CYS A 471 20.33 -9.97 1.27
N SER A 472 20.16 -10.85 2.24
CA SER A 472 21.13 -11.90 2.57
C SER A 472 21.39 -12.83 1.37
N LYS A 473 20.34 -13.26 0.67
CA LYS A 473 20.50 -14.06 -0.55
C LYS A 473 21.15 -13.30 -1.70
N LYS A 474 20.70 -12.06 -1.92
CA LYS A 474 21.18 -11.22 -3.03
C LYS A 474 22.63 -10.81 -2.87
N TYR A 475 23.05 -10.38 -1.67
CA TYR A 475 24.35 -9.75 -1.43
C TYR A 475 25.34 -10.64 -0.66
N GLY A 476 24.91 -11.78 -0.10
CA GLY A 476 25.75 -12.76 0.58
C GLY A 476 26.66 -12.14 1.65
N LYS A 477 27.99 -12.31 1.47
CA LYS A 477 29.03 -11.78 2.39
C LYS A 477 28.95 -10.27 2.62
N TYR A 478 28.55 -9.49 1.62
CA TYR A 478 28.43 -8.03 1.74
C TYR A 478 27.27 -7.63 2.67
N TRP A 479 26.20 -8.43 2.68
CA TRP A 479 25.09 -8.23 3.61
C TRP A 479 25.50 -8.56 5.05
N GLN A 480 26.29 -9.62 5.25
CA GLN A 480 26.85 -9.96 6.57
C GLN A 480 27.75 -8.83 7.09
N GLU A 481 28.64 -8.29 6.23
CA GLU A 481 29.46 -7.12 6.56
C GLU A 481 28.60 -5.91 6.96
N TYR A 482 27.53 -5.64 6.21
CA TYR A 482 26.58 -4.56 6.53
C TYR A 482 25.91 -4.78 7.88
N CYS A 483 25.41 -5.98 8.17
CA CYS A 483 24.80 -6.32 9.46
C CYS A 483 25.76 -6.21 10.63
N THR A 484 27.06 -6.49 10.44
CA THR A 484 28.08 -6.32 11.47
C THR A 484 28.28 -4.85 11.81
N LYS A 485 28.22 -3.96 10.82
CA LYS A 485 28.36 -2.51 11.00
C LYS A 485 27.10 -1.84 11.52
N VAL A 486 25.94 -2.24 10.99
CA VAL A 486 24.62 -1.72 11.37
C VAL A 486 23.83 -2.84 12.07
N ARG A 487 24.06 -2.96 13.38
CA ARG A 487 23.58 -4.11 14.17
C ARG A 487 22.06 -4.12 14.35
N HIS A 488 21.44 -2.96 14.47
CA HIS A 488 20.02 -2.81 14.79
C HIS A 488 19.16 -2.95 13.53
N ARG A 489 18.03 -3.64 13.65
CA ARG A 489 17.10 -3.87 12.54
C ARG A 489 16.21 -2.66 12.30
N ILE A 490 15.43 -2.25 13.29
CA ILE A 490 14.49 -1.12 13.22
C ILE A 490 14.84 -0.08 14.26
N ILE A 491 14.74 -0.43 15.55
CA ILE A 491 14.94 0.51 16.66
C ILE A 491 16.40 0.48 17.09
N PRO A 492 17.14 1.61 16.99
CA PRO A 492 18.51 1.67 17.45
C PRO A 492 18.61 1.27 18.93
N PHE A 493 19.63 0.49 19.25
CA PHE A 493 19.97 -0.02 20.58
C PHE A 493 18.98 -1.01 21.20
N LEU A 494 17.83 -1.30 20.54
CA LEU A 494 16.82 -2.20 21.09
C LEU A 494 16.55 -3.42 20.18
N PHE A 495 16.34 -3.21 18.89
CA PHE A 495 15.91 -4.26 17.95
C PHE A 495 16.47 -4.07 16.54
#